data_f07bfd3966761f90a00668776d7021c4
#
_entry.id   f07bfd3966761f90a00668776d7021c4
#
_cell.length_a   1.000
_cell.length_b   1.000
_cell.length_c   1.000
_cell.angle_alpha   90.00
_cell.angle_beta   90.00
_cell.angle_gamma   90.00
#
_symmetry.space_group_name_H-M   'P 1'
#
loop_
_entity.id
_entity.type
_entity.pdbx_description
1 polymer ?
#
loop_
_entity_poly.entity_id
_entity_poly.type
_entity_poly.pdbx_seq_one_letter_code
_entity_poly.pdbx_strand_id
1 'polypeptide(L)'
;GTARFINENTIIVGEEKISAEHFILATGQRPSILPIDGNEFLQTSTDFLSLSELPQDIIFIGAGYIAFELAMIAHASGSNVTIVHHNQRPLKEFDEQLVKQLVKQMEAAGIRFVFDFESQRIIQEGTHYYLQSNDQELQADAIFCATGRQPNVERLDLEKAKVETTKHGVVVNDYLQTSNPMIFACGDIISRTEPKLTPVATFEGNYVANYVLGNTKEKISYPSIPTIVYTSPKLAQVGVTKKQLTGQEEVVEIDMTNWFTYHRVNEPLAKSQVIYDKAGYLIGASVL
;
A
#
# COMPACT_ATOMS: atom_id res chain seq x y z
N GLY A 1 -21.50 -15.91 -0.59
CA GLY A 1 -20.76 -17.15 -0.85
C GLY A 1 -19.47 -16.89 -1.60
N THR A 2 -18.61 -17.90 -1.72
CA THR A 2 -17.38 -17.81 -2.51
C THR A 2 -17.68 -18.12 -3.97
N ALA A 3 -17.45 -17.17 -4.86
CA ALA A 3 -17.66 -17.31 -6.28
C ALA A 3 -16.40 -17.86 -6.96
N ARG A 4 -16.55 -18.75 -7.96
CA ARG A 4 -15.46 -19.19 -8.84
C ARG A 4 -15.99 -19.49 -10.23
N PHE A 5 -15.20 -19.30 -11.26
CA PHE A 5 -15.57 -19.63 -12.62
C PHE A 5 -15.58 -21.15 -12.85
N ILE A 6 -16.56 -21.61 -13.61
CA ILE A 6 -16.63 -22.99 -14.11
C ILE A 6 -16.41 -23.08 -15.62
N ASN A 7 -16.57 -21.95 -16.31
CA ASN A 7 -16.24 -21.73 -17.73
C ASN A 7 -16.15 -20.23 -18.02
N GLU A 8 -16.06 -19.83 -19.29
CA GLU A 8 -15.83 -18.45 -19.74
C GLU A 8 -16.94 -17.45 -19.37
N ASN A 9 -18.17 -17.90 -19.12
CA ASN A 9 -19.33 -17.04 -18.88
C ASN A 9 -20.24 -17.50 -17.72
N THR A 10 -19.76 -18.39 -16.86
CA THR A 10 -20.53 -18.94 -15.76
C THR A 10 -19.69 -19.07 -14.51
N ILE A 11 -20.19 -18.55 -13.41
CA ILE A 11 -19.64 -18.76 -12.07
C ILE A 11 -20.54 -19.71 -11.27
N ILE A 12 -19.96 -20.31 -10.22
CA ILE A 12 -20.71 -21.04 -9.21
C ILE A 12 -20.50 -20.38 -7.85
N VAL A 13 -21.59 -20.25 -7.08
CA VAL A 13 -21.58 -19.73 -5.71
C VAL A 13 -22.33 -20.75 -4.83
N GLY A 14 -21.60 -21.52 -4.03
CA GLY A 14 -22.15 -22.71 -3.39
C GLY A 14 -22.57 -23.74 -4.45
N GLU A 15 -23.86 -24.04 -4.54
CA GLU A 15 -24.43 -24.96 -5.54
C GLU A 15 -25.09 -24.24 -6.74
N GLU A 16 -25.23 -22.91 -6.63
CA GLU A 16 -25.91 -22.09 -7.64
C GLU A 16 -24.98 -21.72 -8.79
N LYS A 17 -25.42 -21.95 -10.03
CA LYS A 17 -24.73 -21.52 -11.24
C LYS A 17 -25.35 -20.22 -11.74
N ILE A 18 -24.49 -19.21 -11.98
CA ILE A 18 -24.87 -17.88 -12.44
C ILE A 18 -24.14 -17.57 -13.73
N SER A 19 -24.90 -17.30 -14.79
CA SER A 19 -24.39 -16.83 -16.08
C SER A 19 -24.76 -15.37 -16.29
N ALA A 20 -23.89 -14.60 -16.91
CA ALA A 20 -24.11 -13.18 -17.20
C ALA A 20 -23.47 -12.79 -18.54
N GLU A 21 -23.92 -11.68 -19.12
CA GLU A 21 -23.29 -11.08 -20.30
C GLU A 21 -21.94 -10.48 -19.97
N HIS A 22 -21.81 -9.92 -18.77
CA HIS A 22 -20.57 -9.34 -18.27
C HIS A 22 -20.32 -9.71 -16.81
N PHE A 23 -19.03 -9.87 -16.45
CA PHE A 23 -18.55 -10.01 -15.08
C PHE A 23 -17.58 -8.89 -14.76
N ILE A 24 -17.60 -8.43 -13.51
CA ILE A 24 -16.64 -7.45 -13.00
C ILE A 24 -15.90 -8.07 -11.82
N LEU A 25 -14.57 -8.21 -11.94
CA LEU A 25 -13.71 -8.69 -10.88
C LEU A 25 -13.24 -7.51 -10.03
N ALA A 26 -13.67 -7.46 -8.77
CA ALA A 26 -13.33 -6.40 -7.82
C ALA A 26 -13.00 -6.98 -6.44
N THR A 27 -12.31 -8.13 -6.41
CA THR A 27 -12.00 -8.89 -5.17
C THR A 27 -10.84 -8.31 -4.36
N GLY A 28 -10.16 -7.28 -4.88
CA GLY A 28 -9.14 -6.54 -4.18
C GLY A 28 -7.87 -7.35 -3.86
N GLN A 29 -7.22 -6.95 -2.78
CA GLN A 29 -5.97 -7.55 -2.28
C GLN A 29 -6.10 -7.92 -0.80
N ARG A 30 -5.24 -8.85 -0.35
CA ARG A 30 -5.04 -9.21 1.05
C ARG A 30 -3.58 -8.98 1.47
N PRO A 31 -3.27 -8.89 2.77
CA PRO A 31 -1.89 -8.90 3.24
C PRO A 31 -1.13 -10.12 2.77
N SER A 32 0.13 -9.94 2.41
CA SER A 32 1.08 -11.04 2.17
C SER A 32 1.68 -11.45 3.52
N ILE A 33 1.85 -12.74 3.72
CA ILE A 33 2.60 -13.29 4.87
C ILE A 33 4.03 -13.57 4.41
N LEU A 34 5.00 -13.10 5.17
CA LEU A 34 6.42 -13.36 4.91
C LEU A 34 6.70 -14.86 5.08
N PRO A 35 7.32 -15.53 4.09
CA PRO A 35 7.57 -16.98 4.14
C PRO A 35 8.84 -17.31 4.95
N ILE A 36 8.77 -17.12 6.27
CA ILE A 36 9.84 -17.43 7.23
C ILE A 36 9.40 -18.51 8.20
N ASP A 37 10.33 -19.13 8.89
CA ASP A 37 10.03 -20.11 9.95
C ASP A 37 9.24 -19.42 11.08
N GLY A 38 8.15 -20.04 11.57
CA GLY A 38 7.27 -19.46 12.59
C GLY A 38 6.34 -18.37 12.03
N ASN A 39 6.10 -18.33 10.73
CA ASN A 39 5.21 -17.35 10.10
C ASN A 39 3.73 -17.49 10.53
N GLU A 40 3.35 -18.59 11.15
CA GLU A 40 2.04 -18.80 11.79
C GLU A 40 1.79 -17.84 12.97
N PHE A 41 2.84 -17.28 13.56
CA PHE A 41 2.76 -16.28 14.62
C PHE A 41 2.62 -14.85 14.10
N LEU A 42 2.76 -14.66 12.79
CA LEU A 42 2.59 -13.32 12.17
C LEU A 42 1.11 -12.92 12.14
N GLN A 43 0.86 -11.75 12.65
CA GLN A 43 -0.40 -11.04 12.47
C GLN A 43 -0.30 -10.08 11.27
N THR A 44 -1.44 -9.59 10.80
CA THR A 44 -1.54 -8.69 9.65
C THR A 44 -2.19 -7.36 10.04
N SER A 45 -2.26 -6.43 9.10
CA SER A 45 -3.02 -5.19 9.29
C SER A 45 -4.51 -5.43 9.58
N THR A 46 -5.08 -6.54 9.09
CA THR A 46 -6.48 -6.93 9.39
C THR A 46 -6.63 -7.31 10.85
N ASP A 47 -5.67 -8.08 11.37
CA ASP A 47 -5.67 -8.49 12.78
C ASP A 47 -5.46 -7.28 13.69
N PHE A 48 -4.51 -6.38 13.34
CA PHE A 48 -4.26 -5.14 14.08
C PHE A 48 -5.53 -4.29 14.23
N LEU A 49 -6.27 -4.08 13.15
CA LEU A 49 -7.50 -3.28 13.16
C LEU A 49 -8.67 -3.96 13.90
N SER A 50 -8.52 -5.23 14.25
CA SER A 50 -9.53 -6.02 14.98
C SER A 50 -9.18 -6.21 16.46
N LEU A 51 -8.04 -5.69 16.92
CA LEU A 51 -7.62 -5.79 18.32
C LEU A 51 -8.58 -5.03 19.24
N SER A 52 -8.94 -5.65 20.36
CA SER A 52 -9.67 -4.98 21.44
C SER A 52 -8.73 -4.21 22.38
N GLU A 53 -7.50 -4.69 22.51
CA GLU A 53 -6.43 -4.09 23.32
C GLU A 53 -5.12 -4.19 22.56
N LEU A 54 -4.31 -3.12 22.64
CA LEU A 54 -2.99 -3.12 22.02
C LEU A 54 -1.95 -3.81 22.90
N PRO A 55 -1.10 -4.69 22.32
CA PRO A 55 0.07 -5.22 23.01
C PRO A 55 1.02 -4.12 23.45
N GLN A 56 1.80 -4.37 24.52
CA GLN A 56 2.76 -3.38 25.03
C GLN A 56 3.95 -3.22 24.09
N ASP A 57 4.54 -4.31 23.62
CA ASP A 57 5.71 -4.33 22.74
C ASP A 57 5.32 -4.87 21.37
N ILE A 58 5.43 -4.05 20.32
CA ILE A 58 4.99 -4.37 18.96
C ILE A 58 6.14 -4.25 17.98
N ILE A 59 6.29 -5.27 17.12
CA ILE A 59 7.18 -5.21 15.95
C ILE A 59 6.35 -5.20 14.67
N PHE A 60 6.63 -4.25 13.76
CA PHE A 60 6.18 -4.28 12.38
C PHE A 60 7.31 -4.72 11.46
N ILE A 61 7.10 -5.79 10.69
CA ILE A 61 8.03 -6.24 9.65
C ILE A 61 7.65 -5.57 8.33
N GLY A 62 8.58 -4.79 7.76
CA GLY A 62 8.37 -3.98 6.57
C GLY A 62 8.24 -2.50 6.91
N ALA A 63 8.72 -1.63 6.02
CA ALA A 63 8.69 -0.17 6.20
C ALA A 63 7.94 0.54 5.06
N GLY A 64 6.79 -0.02 4.68
CA GLY A 64 5.81 0.60 3.80
C GLY A 64 4.81 1.49 4.56
N TYR A 65 3.89 2.12 3.84
CA TYR A 65 2.90 3.03 4.44
C TYR A 65 2.04 2.36 5.52
N ILE A 66 1.68 1.07 5.38
CA ILE A 66 0.91 0.33 6.39
C ILE A 66 1.67 0.27 7.72
N ALA A 67 2.96 -0.09 7.69
CA ALA A 67 3.77 -0.14 8.90
C ALA A 67 3.88 1.24 9.56
N PHE A 68 4.13 2.30 8.78
CA PHE A 68 4.24 3.67 9.30
C PHE A 68 2.96 4.15 9.95
N GLU A 69 1.81 3.95 9.30
CA GLU A 69 0.51 4.39 9.82
C GLU A 69 0.11 3.62 11.08
N LEU A 70 0.19 2.29 11.06
CA LEU A 70 -0.16 1.47 12.22
C LEU A 70 0.80 1.66 13.38
N ALA A 71 2.10 1.85 13.11
CA ALA A 71 3.10 2.19 14.12
C ALA A 71 2.79 3.50 14.84
N MET A 72 2.36 4.54 14.09
CA MET A 72 1.94 5.81 14.70
C MET A 72 0.71 5.65 15.59
N ILE A 73 -0.28 4.85 15.16
CA ILE A 73 -1.49 4.57 15.96
C ILE A 73 -1.10 3.82 17.24
N ALA A 74 -0.32 2.75 17.13
CA ALA A 74 0.11 1.95 18.28
C ALA A 74 0.93 2.77 19.28
N HIS A 75 1.90 3.54 18.79
CA HIS A 75 2.73 4.39 19.62
C HIS A 75 1.92 5.50 20.32
N ALA A 76 1.04 6.19 19.60
CA ALA A 76 0.15 7.19 20.19
C ALA A 76 -0.80 6.63 21.26
N SER A 77 -1.06 5.31 21.22
CA SER A 77 -1.87 4.59 22.20
C SER A 77 -1.06 3.99 23.34
N GLY A 78 0.25 4.20 23.38
CA GLY A 78 1.14 3.83 24.50
C GLY A 78 1.97 2.56 24.32
N SER A 79 1.92 1.91 23.15
CA SER A 79 2.78 0.76 22.86
C SER A 79 4.21 1.21 22.53
N ASN A 80 5.20 0.37 22.91
CA ASN A 80 6.56 0.46 22.43
C ASN A 80 6.63 -0.15 21.03
N VAL A 81 7.03 0.62 20.04
CA VAL A 81 6.95 0.20 18.64
C VAL A 81 8.32 0.11 18.01
N THR A 82 8.59 -1.02 17.36
CA THR A 82 9.78 -1.21 16.51
C THR A 82 9.33 -1.53 15.07
N ILE A 83 9.87 -0.81 14.10
CA ILE A 83 9.76 -1.11 12.67
C ILE A 83 11.06 -1.75 12.21
N VAL A 84 11.01 -2.97 11.68
CA VAL A 84 12.18 -3.63 11.08
C VAL A 84 12.08 -3.64 9.56
N HIS A 85 13.20 -3.45 8.87
CA HIS A 85 13.23 -3.45 7.41
C HIS A 85 14.52 -4.04 6.86
N HIS A 86 14.40 -4.81 5.78
CA HIS A 86 15.51 -5.55 5.15
C HIS A 86 16.57 -4.67 4.47
N ASN A 87 16.33 -3.39 4.29
CA ASN A 87 17.27 -2.45 3.69
C ASN A 87 17.14 -1.04 4.30
N GLN A 88 17.92 -0.07 3.77
CA GLN A 88 17.97 1.32 4.24
C GLN A 88 16.91 2.24 3.60
N ARG A 89 15.94 1.71 2.82
CA ARG A 89 15.02 2.52 2.01
C ARG A 89 13.54 2.30 2.37
N PRO A 90 13.06 2.86 3.50
CA PRO A 90 11.63 2.87 3.82
C PRO A 90 10.84 3.74 2.83
N LEU A 91 9.54 3.53 2.72
CA LEU A 91 8.61 4.29 1.87
C LEU A 91 9.19 4.57 0.48
N LYS A 92 9.69 3.54 -0.19
CA LYS A 92 10.51 3.64 -1.42
C LYS A 92 9.87 4.44 -2.56
N GLU A 93 8.55 4.61 -2.56
CA GLU A 93 7.82 5.36 -3.60
C GLU A 93 7.83 6.88 -3.34
N PHE A 94 8.18 7.31 -2.13
CA PHE A 94 8.21 8.71 -1.73
C PHE A 94 9.62 9.31 -1.86
N ASP A 95 9.71 10.65 -1.80
CA ASP A 95 10.99 11.35 -1.81
C ASP A 95 11.88 10.92 -0.64
N GLU A 96 13.13 10.57 -0.94
CA GLU A 96 14.04 10.00 0.05
C GLU A 96 14.42 10.97 1.16
N GLN A 97 14.57 12.25 0.83
CA GLN A 97 14.98 13.25 1.82
C GLN A 97 13.83 13.52 2.80
N LEU A 98 12.60 13.65 2.30
CA LEU A 98 11.42 13.82 3.16
C LEU A 98 11.16 12.58 4.02
N VAL A 99 11.33 11.38 3.45
CA VAL A 99 11.22 10.12 4.22
C VAL A 99 12.27 10.04 5.33
N LYS A 100 13.53 10.41 5.08
CA LYS A 100 14.58 10.45 6.12
C LYS A 100 14.24 11.42 7.24
N GLN A 101 13.63 12.56 6.91
CA GLN A 101 13.20 13.53 7.92
C GLN A 101 12.01 13.00 8.73
N LEU A 102 11.04 12.35 8.08
CA LEU A 102 9.92 11.69 8.76
C LEU A 102 10.41 10.60 9.72
N VAL A 103 11.33 9.72 9.28
CA VAL A 103 11.93 8.68 10.14
C VAL A 103 12.58 9.30 11.37
N LYS A 104 13.42 10.34 11.21
CA LYS A 104 14.03 11.04 12.35
C LYS A 104 13.01 11.63 13.32
N GLN A 105 11.89 12.15 12.79
CA GLN A 105 10.82 12.69 13.64
C GLN A 105 10.11 11.58 14.41
N MET A 106 9.86 10.44 13.77
CA MET A 106 9.26 9.28 14.42
C MET A 106 10.19 8.66 15.48
N GLU A 107 11.50 8.61 15.20
CA GLU A 107 12.52 8.19 16.19
C GLU A 107 12.56 9.12 17.39
N ALA A 108 12.54 10.44 17.15
CA ALA A 108 12.49 11.44 18.22
C ALA A 108 11.21 11.34 19.06
N ALA A 109 10.12 10.85 18.48
CA ALA A 109 8.87 10.57 19.20
C ALA A 109 8.95 9.26 20.01
N GLY A 110 9.89 8.34 19.74
CA GLY A 110 10.08 7.10 20.48
C GLY A 110 9.83 5.81 19.67
N ILE A 111 9.53 5.90 18.38
CA ILE A 111 9.42 4.72 17.51
C ILE A 111 10.82 4.27 17.10
N ARG A 112 11.14 2.99 17.33
CA ARG A 112 12.44 2.43 16.97
C ARG A 112 12.43 1.92 15.53
N PHE A 113 13.49 2.25 14.75
CA PHE A 113 13.74 1.66 13.43
C PHE A 113 14.97 0.76 13.47
N VAL A 114 14.87 -0.42 12.86
CA VAL A 114 15.97 -1.36 12.67
C VAL A 114 16.05 -1.70 11.20
N PHE A 115 17.00 -1.06 10.52
CA PHE A 115 17.26 -1.28 9.10
C PHE A 115 18.27 -2.41 8.91
N ASP A 116 18.38 -2.93 7.66
CA ASP A 116 19.23 -4.06 7.28
C ASP A 116 18.96 -5.32 8.14
N PHE A 117 17.71 -5.45 8.60
CA PHE A 117 17.26 -6.58 9.40
C PHE A 117 16.53 -7.58 8.48
N GLU A 118 17.22 -8.64 8.09
CA GLU A 118 16.64 -9.73 7.30
C GLU A 118 15.91 -10.70 8.24
N SER A 119 14.58 -10.58 8.31
CA SER A 119 13.74 -11.44 9.15
C SER A 119 13.76 -12.87 8.64
N GLN A 120 14.17 -13.84 9.46
CA GLN A 120 14.34 -15.24 9.07
C GLN A 120 13.44 -16.19 9.81
N ARG A 121 13.18 -15.91 11.08
CA ARG A 121 12.46 -16.83 11.96
C ARG A 121 11.75 -16.10 13.08
N ILE A 122 10.63 -16.67 13.54
CA ILE A 122 9.95 -16.27 14.77
C ILE A 122 9.87 -17.47 15.70
N ILE A 123 10.21 -17.25 16.97
CA ILE A 123 10.07 -18.25 18.05
C ILE A 123 9.08 -17.69 19.06
N GLN A 124 8.19 -18.53 19.57
CA GLN A 124 7.34 -18.20 20.71
C GLN A 124 7.91 -18.84 21.98
N GLU A 125 8.11 -18.02 23.00
CA GLU A 125 8.49 -18.49 24.35
C GLU A 125 7.53 -17.87 25.38
N GLY A 126 6.68 -18.72 25.93
CA GLY A 126 5.61 -18.27 26.82
C GLY A 126 4.62 -17.34 26.11
N THR A 127 4.53 -16.10 26.58
CA THR A 127 3.65 -15.06 26.00
C THR A 127 4.35 -14.13 25.02
N HIS A 128 5.66 -14.27 24.83
CA HIS A 128 6.47 -13.40 23.99
C HIS A 128 6.90 -14.08 22.69
N TYR A 129 7.15 -13.26 21.68
CA TYR A 129 7.68 -13.66 20.40
C TYR A 129 9.06 -13.06 20.19
N TYR A 130 9.96 -13.84 19.59
CA TYR A 130 11.32 -13.46 19.27
C TYR A 130 11.52 -13.49 17.77
N LEU A 131 11.70 -12.32 17.16
CA LEU A 131 12.02 -12.19 15.75
C LEU A 131 13.53 -12.23 15.57
N GLN A 132 14.02 -13.20 14.80
CA GLN A 132 15.44 -13.44 14.57
C GLN A 132 15.86 -13.08 13.15
N SER A 133 17.04 -12.48 13.05
CA SER A 133 17.88 -12.37 11.86
C SER A 133 19.16 -13.20 12.06
N ASN A 134 20.15 -13.08 11.15
CA ASN A 134 21.41 -13.82 11.27
C ASN A 134 22.19 -13.51 12.56
N ASP A 135 22.12 -12.28 13.04
CA ASP A 135 23.00 -11.72 14.10
C ASP A 135 22.24 -10.91 15.16
N GLN A 136 20.93 -10.77 15.01
CA GLN A 136 20.11 -9.99 15.93
C GLN A 136 18.82 -10.73 16.29
N GLU A 137 18.34 -10.49 17.50
CA GLU A 137 17.06 -10.96 18.00
C GLU A 137 16.29 -9.81 18.64
N LEU A 138 14.99 -9.73 18.39
CA LEU A 138 14.10 -8.72 18.94
C LEU A 138 12.88 -9.40 19.57
N GLN A 139 12.59 -9.03 20.82
CA GLN A 139 11.42 -9.52 21.56
C GLN A 139 10.22 -8.58 21.35
N ALA A 140 9.02 -9.17 21.28
CA ALA A 140 7.75 -8.43 21.28
C ALA A 140 6.60 -9.29 21.83
N ASP A 141 5.47 -8.63 22.15
CA ASP A 141 4.21 -9.29 22.50
C ASP A 141 3.38 -9.60 21.25
N ALA A 142 3.61 -8.87 20.16
CA ALA A 142 3.01 -9.15 18.86
C ALA A 142 3.90 -8.70 17.71
N ILE A 143 3.84 -9.45 16.60
CA ILE A 143 4.61 -9.17 15.38
C ILE A 143 3.65 -9.08 14.19
N PHE A 144 3.63 -7.91 13.54
CA PHE A 144 2.75 -7.64 12.40
C PHE A 144 3.52 -7.63 11.09
N CYS A 145 3.06 -8.44 10.14
CA CYS A 145 3.60 -8.48 8.79
C CYS A 145 3.00 -7.35 7.93
N ALA A 146 3.84 -6.41 7.52
CA ALA A 146 3.51 -5.29 6.64
C ALA A 146 4.42 -5.24 5.40
N THR A 147 4.85 -6.42 4.91
CA THR A 147 5.82 -6.56 3.81
C THR A 147 5.21 -6.47 2.41
N GLY A 148 3.89 -6.32 2.32
CA GLY A 148 3.19 -6.13 1.07
C GLY A 148 1.78 -6.72 1.06
N ARG A 149 1.18 -6.68 -0.13
CA ARG A 149 -0.17 -7.20 -0.40
C ARG A 149 -0.16 -8.02 -1.68
N GLN A 150 -1.08 -8.96 -1.79
CA GLN A 150 -1.25 -9.82 -2.96
C GLN A 150 -2.70 -9.83 -3.44
N PRO A 151 -2.93 -9.90 -4.77
CA PRO A 151 -4.27 -9.88 -5.33
C PRO A 151 -5.06 -11.13 -4.95
N ASN A 152 -6.37 -10.99 -4.77
CA ASN A 152 -7.27 -12.10 -4.43
C ASN A 152 -7.75 -12.82 -5.70
N VAL A 153 -6.90 -13.62 -6.33
CA VAL A 153 -7.17 -14.31 -7.60
C VAL A 153 -7.30 -15.83 -7.46
N GLU A 154 -6.68 -16.46 -6.46
CA GLU A 154 -6.45 -17.92 -6.40
C GLU A 154 -7.74 -18.74 -6.30
N ARG A 155 -8.80 -18.17 -5.71
CA ARG A 155 -10.09 -18.89 -5.51
C ARG A 155 -11.09 -18.62 -6.60
N LEU A 156 -10.71 -17.87 -7.63
CA LEU A 156 -11.63 -17.48 -8.71
C LEU A 156 -11.64 -18.46 -9.88
N ASP A 157 -10.68 -19.38 -9.96
CA ASP A 157 -10.49 -20.34 -11.09
C ASP A 157 -10.44 -19.59 -12.43
N LEU A 158 -9.66 -18.49 -12.50
CA LEU A 158 -9.63 -17.55 -13.64
C LEU A 158 -9.16 -18.20 -14.95
N GLU A 159 -8.38 -19.26 -14.89
CA GLU A 159 -7.95 -20.04 -16.04
C GLU A 159 -9.14 -20.68 -16.79
N LYS A 160 -10.21 -21.06 -16.07
CA LYS A 160 -11.42 -21.61 -16.70
C LYS A 160 -12.21 -20.53 -17.45
N ALA A 161 -12.02 -19.28 -17.06
CA ALA A 161 -12.59 -18.11 -17.73
C ALA A 161 -11.67 -17.53 -18.81
N LYS A 162 -10.49 -18.10 -19.05
CA LYS A 162 -9.45 -17.61 -19.97
C LYS A 162 -8.96 -16.20 -19.62
N VAL A 163 -8.92 -15.87 -18.33
CA VAL A 163 -8.45 -14.59 -17.83
C VAL A 163 -6.97 -14.70 -17.46
N GLU A 164 -6.14 -13.87 -18.07
CA GLU A 164 -4.70 -13.80 -17.81
C GLU A 164 -4.41 -13.09 -16.49
N THR A 165 -3.45 -13.65 -15.73
CA THR A 165 -3.00 -13.08 -14.46
C THR A 165 -1.47 -13.04 -14.39
N THR A 166 -0.95 -12.12 -13.60
CA THR A 166 0.45 -12.05 -13.18
C THR A 166 0.53 -12.12 -11.66
N LYS A 167 1.73 -12.12 -11.11
CA LYS A 167 1.94 -11.96 -9.66
C LYS A 167 1.37 -10.63 -9.10
N HIS A 168 1.09 -9.66 -9.96
CA HIS A 168 0.56 -8.34 -9.61
C HIS A 168 -0.97 -8.25 -9.75
N GLY A 169 -1.63 -9.29 -10.26
CA GLY A 169 -3.08 -9.35 -10.42
C GLY A 169 -3.55 -9.68 -11.82
N VAL A 170 -4.81 -9.38 -12.08
CA VAL A 170 -5.48 -9.60 -13.37
C VAL A 170 -4.95 -8.62 -14.42
N VAL A 171 -4.56 -9.14 -15.58
CA VAL A 171 -4.12 -8.34 -16.73
C VAL A 171 -5.34 -7.69 -17.38
N VAL A 172 -5.28 -6.38 -17.59
CA VAL A 172 -6.35 -5.62 -18.26
C VAL A 172 -5.77 -4.68 -19.32
N ASN A 173 -6.58 -4.39 -20.32
CA ASN A 173 -6.29 -3.38 -21.35
C ASN A 173 -6.68 -1.96 -20.89
N ASP A 174 -6.60 -0.98 -21.80
CA ASP A 174 -6.96 0.42 -21.52
C ASP A 174 -8.47 0.67 -21.34
N TYR A 175 -9.28 -0.36 -21.42
CA TYR A 175 -10.71 -0.35 -21.15
C TYR A 175 -11.07 -1.12 -19.87
N LEU A 176 -10.06 -1.48 -19.06
CA LEU A 176 -10.19 -2.35 -17.89
C LEU A 176 -10.84 -3.72 -18.21
N GLN A 177 -10.76 -4.15 -19.46
CA GLN A 177 -11.24 -5.43 -19.95
C GLN A 177 -10.09 -6.43 -19.89
N THR A 178 -10.39 -7.64 -19.45
CA THR A 178 -9.42 -8.74 -19.36
C THR A 178 -9.15 -9.39 -20.74
N SER A 179 -8.36 -10.45 -20.79
CA SER A 179 -8.20 -11.29 -21.97
C SER A 179 -9.50 -12.00 -22.41
N ASN A 180 -10.48 -12.15 -21.50
CA ASN A 180 -11.84 -12.50 -21.84
C ASN A 180 -12.68 -11.23 -22.01
N PRO A 181 -13.21 -10.94 -23.23
CA PRO A 181 -13.94 -9.71 -23.50
C PRO A 181 -15.25 -9.53 -22.72
N MET A 182 -15.77 -10.57 -22.10
CA MET A 182 -16.96 -10.53 -21.25
C MET A 182 -16.62 -10.17 -19.79
N ILE A 183 -15.32 -10.14 -19.43
CA ILE A 183 -14.87 -9.96 -18.04
C ILE A 183 -14.01 -8.70 -17.94
N PHE A 184 -14.43 -7.83 -17.04
CA PHE A 184 -13.71 -6.62 -16.65
C PHE A 184 -13.09 -6.81 -15.25
N ALA A 185 -12.08 -6.01 -14.93
CA ALA A 185 -11.52 -5.98 -13.57
C ALA A 185 -11.16 -4.55 -13.17
N CYS A 186 -11.33 -4.22 -11.88
CA CYS A 186 -11.02 -2.90 -11.33
C CYS A 186 -10.58 -2.96 -9.86
N GLY A 187 -9.93 -1.90 -9.40
CA GLY A 187 -9.40 -1.79 -8.05
C GLY A 187 -8.12 -2.60 -7.84
N ASP A 188 -7.83 -2.95 -6.61
CA ASP A 188 -6.55 -3.51 -6.21
C ASP A 188 -6.21 -4.87 -6.84
N ILE A 189 -7.19 -5.56 -7.42
CA ILE A 189 -6.99 -6.86 -8.08
C ILE A 189 -6.23 -6.75 -9.41
N ILE A 190 -6.25 -5.59 -10.09
CA ILE A 190 -5.68 -5.46 -11.43
C ILE A 190 -4.16 -5.28 -11.43
N SER A 191 -3.50 -5.78 -12.47
CA SER A 191 -2.05 -5.64 -12.70
C SER A 191 -1.77 -4.36 -13.48
N ARG A 192 -1.75 -3.20 -12.80
CA ARG A 192 -1.41 -1.89 -13.37
C ARG A 192 -0.45 -1.13 -12.46
N THR A 193 0.13 -0.05 -12.97
CA THR A 193 1.14 0.78 -12.28
C THR A 193 0.53 1.83 -11.36
N GLU A 194 -0.74 2.15 -11.54
CA GLU A 194 -1.46 3.11 -10.71
C GLU A 194 -1.50 2.67 -9.24
N PRO A 195 -1.44 3.61 -8.28
CA PRO A 195 -1.46 3.29 -6.87
C PRO A 195 -2.74 2.55 -6.47
N LYS A 196 -2.59 1.51 -5.64
CA LYS A 196 -3.73 0.73 -5.12
C LYS A 196 -4.40 1.50 -3.97
N LEU A 197 -5.33 2.37 -4.32
CA LEU A 197 -6.02 3.29 -3.40
C LEU A 197 -7.54 3.23 -3.61
N THR A 198 -8.31 3.40 -2.54
CA THR A 198 -9.78 3.43 -2.61
C THR A 198 -10.32 4.45 -3.63
N PRO A 199 -9.81 5.70 -3.72
CA PRO A 199 -10.27 6.63 -4.76
C PRO A 199 -10.00 6.13 -6.18
N VAL A 200 -8.88 5.45 -6.42
CA VAL A 200 -8.56 4.86 -7.73
C VAL A 200 -9.51 3.72 -8.05
N ALA A 201 -9.74 2.81 -7.11
CA ALA A 201 -10.69 1.72 -7.27
C ALA A 201 -12.13 2.22 -7.55
N THR A 202 -12.55 3.30 -6.89
CA THR A 202 -13.84 3.95 -7.13
C THR A 202 -13.91 4.56 -8.54
N PHE A 203 -12.84 5.24 -8.96
CA PHE A 203 -12.75 5.82 -10.31
C PHE A 203 -12.82 4.73 -11.39
N GLU A 204 -12.07 3.64 -11.23
CA GLU A 204 -12.07 2.49 -12.13
C GLU A 204 -13.43 1.78 -12.17
N GLY A 205 -14.07 1.56 -11.01
CA GLY A 205 -15.38 0.94 -10.93
C GLY A 205 -16.46 1.77 -11.65
N ASN A 206 -16.45 3.08 -11.47
CA ASN A 206 -17.33 4.01 -12.19
C ASN A 206 -17.07 3.97 -13.71
N TYR A 207 -15.80 3.93 -14.12
CA TYR A 207 -15.44 3.81 -15.53
C TYR A 207 -15.97 2.51 -16.12
N VAL A 208 -15.72 1.36 -15.50
CA VAL A 208 -16.20 0.04 -15.97
C VAL A 208 -17.71 0.02 -16.08
N ALA A 209 -18.44 0.52 -15.09
CA ALA A 209 -19.90 0.60 -15.12
C ALA A 209 -20.41 1.42 -16.33
N ASN A 210 -19.81 2.61 -16.56
CA ASN A 210 -20.18 3.45 -17.71
C ASN A 210 -19.81 2.79 -19.05
N TYR A 211 -18.69 2.09 -19.12
CA TYR A 211 -18.27 1.40 -20.35
C TYR A 211 -19.23 0.25 -20.69
N VAL A 212 -19.55 -0.60 -19.72
CA VAL A 212 -20.50 -1.72 -19.89
C VAL A 212 -21.90 -1.24 -20.26
N LEU A 213 -22.37 -0.12 -19.71
CA LEU A 213 -23.66 0.49 -20.05
C LEU A 213 -23.65 1.24 -21.39
N GLY A 214 -22.52 1.34 -22.06
CA GLY A 214 -22.37 2.05 -23.34
C GLY A 214 -22.38 3.58 -23.24
N ASN A 215 -22.23 4.13 -22.02
CA ASN A 215 -22.17 5.58 -21.78
C ASN A 215 -20.84 6.19 -22.21
N THR A 216 -19.78 5.38 -22.30
CA THR A 216 -18.46 5.79 -22.82
C THR A 216 -17.87 4.70 -23.72
N LYS A 217 -17.05 5.11 -24.68
CA LYS A 217 -16.23 4.23 -25.54
C LYS A 217 -14.77 4.64 -25.50
N GLU A 218 -14.44 5.65 -24.72
CA GLU A 218 -13.09 6.16 -24.60
C GLU A 218 -12.26 5.28 -23.67
N LYS A 219 -10.96 5.23 -23.89
CA LYS A 219 -10.00 4.59 -22.96
C LYS A 219 -10.03 5.28 -21.61
N ILE A 220 -9.74 4.51 -20.55
CA ILE A 220 -9.60 5.11 -19.23
C ILE A 220 -8.41 6.09 -19.23
N SER A 221 -8.63 7.28 -18.70
CA SER A 221 -7.60 8.30 -18.53
C SER A 221 -7.56 8.72 -17.07
N TYR A 222 -6.49 8.37 -16.39
CA TYR A 222 -6.33 8.68 -14.97
C TYR A 222 -5.93 10.15 -14.78
N PRO A 223 -6.56 10.86 -13.83
CA PRO A 223 -6.07 12.16 -13.38
C PRO A 223 -4.75 11.96 -12.59
N SER A 224 -4.08 13.07 -12.26
CA SER A 224 -2.96 13.01 -11.31
C SER A 224 -3.45 12.48 -9.97
N ILE A 225 -2.86 11.37 -9.50
CA ILE A 225 -3.31 10.65 -8.30
C ILE A 225 -2.43 11.06 -7.12
N PRO A 226 -2.96 11.76 -6.11
CA PRO A 226 -2.22 12.03 -4.88
C PRO A 226 -2.10 10.77 -4.03
N THR A 227 -0.93 10.62 -3.39
CA THR A 227 -0.66 9.57 -2.40
C THR A 227 -0.29 10.18 -1.07
N ILE A 228 -0.76 9.61 0.03
CA ILE A 228 -0.55 10.12 1.38
C ILE A 228 -0.18 8.95 2.30
N VAL A 229 0.77 9.20 3.21
CA VAL A 229 1.04 8.38 4.38
C VAL A 229 0.53 9.15 5.61
N TYR A 230 -0.41 8.59 6.32
CA TYR A 230 -1.09 9.23 7.46
C TYR A 230 -0.28 9.08 8.76
N THR A 231 0.91 9.67 8.74
CA THR A 231 1.76 9.83 9.92
C THR A 231 1.56 11.22 10.56
N SER A 232 2.34 11.55 11.59
CA SER A 232 2.43 12.90 12.16
C SER A 232 3.90 13.33 12.16
N PRO A 233 4.29 14.29 11.27
CA PRO A 233 3.51 14.92 10.20
C PRO A 233 3.11 13.94 9.08
N LYS A 234 2.12 14.33 8.26
CA LYS A 234 1.69 13.55 7.09
C LYS A 234 2.68 13.74 5.95
N LEU A 235 3.00 12.66 5.24
CA LEU A 235 3.80 12.72 4.02
C LEU A 235 2.88 12.52 2.80
N ALA A 236 2.85 13.49 1.90
CA ALA A 236 2.02 13.43 0.69
C ALA A 236 2.83 13.75 -0.55
N GLN A 237 2.41 13.18 -1.69
CA GLN A 237 2.98 13.52 -2.99
C GLN A 237 1.94 13.41 -4.11
N VAL A 238 2.15 14.15 -5.19
CA VAL A 238 1.33 14.11 -6.42
C VAL A 238 2.18 14.49 -7.63
N GLY A 239 1.86 13.91 -8.79
CA GLY A 239 2.52 14.19 -10.06
C GLY A 239 3.92 13.59 -10.17
N VAL A 240 4.82 14.27 -10.87
CA VAL A 240 6.19 13.82 -11.14
C VAL A 240 7.02 13.82 -9.87
N THR A 241 7.84 12.78 -9.70
CA THR A 241 8.77 12.64 -8.57
C THR A 241 10.21 12.89 -9.02
N LYS A 242 11.12 13.17 -8.09
CA LYS A 242 12.57 13.34 -8.39
C LYS A 242 13.17 12.17 -9.18
N LYS A 243 12.66 10.95 -9.01
CA LYS A 243 13.14 9.75 -9.73
C LYS A 243 12.80 9.76 -11.24
N GLN A 244 11.84 10.57 -11.64
CA GLN A 244 11.33 10.66 -13.00
C GLN A 244 11.88 11.87 -13.76
N LEU A 245 12.74 12.69 -13.11
CA LEU A 245 13.32 13.88 -13.72
C LEU A 245 14.26 13.53 -14.87
N THR A 246 14.21 14.32 -15.91
CA THR A 246 15.05 14.20 -17.11
C THR A 246 16.25 15.17 -17.09
N GLY A 247 16.30 16.08 -16.10
CA GLY A 247 17.33 17.11 -15.94
C GLY A 247 16.97 18.44 -16.61
N GLN A 248 15.73 18.60 -17.07
CA GLN A 248 15.19 19.83 -17.65
C GLN A 248 14.20 20.55 -16.70
N GLU A 249 13.89 19.91 -15.59
CA GLU A 249 12.96 20.36 -14.58
C GLU A 249 13.66 21.13 -13.47
N GLU A 250 12.97 22.07 -12.87
CA GLU A 250 13.41 22.79 -11.69
C GLU A 250 12.78 22.20 -10.44
N VAL A 251 13.60 21.90 -9.42
CA VAL A 251 13.14 21.44 -8.10
C VAL A 251 13.34 22.54 -7.10
N VAL A 252 12.26 23.01 -6.49
CA VAL A 252 12.29 24.03 -5.42
C VAL A 252 11.94 23.39 -4.10
N GLU A 253 12.86 23.47 -3.13
CA GLU A 253 12.65 23.01 -1.76
C GLU A 253 12.23 24.19 -0.88
N ILE A 254 11.16 24.03 -0.10
CA ILE A 254 10.59 25.07 0.73
C ILE A 254 10.52 24.58 2.17
N ASP A 255 11.16 25.31 3.07
CA ASP A 255 11.02 25.13 4.51
C ASP A 255 9.87 26.00 5.00
N MET A 256 8.80 25.37 5.42
CA MET A 256 7.58 26.01 5.89
C MET A 256 7.45 26.00 7.42
N THR A 257 8.42 25.43 8.14
CA THR A 257 8.37 25.24 9.60
C THR A 257 8.07 26.54 10.35
N ASN A 258 8.64 27.67 9.88
CA ASN A 258 8.45 28.97 10.48
C ASN A 258 7.24 29.75 9.91
N TRP A 259 6.45 29.17 9.02
CA TRP A 259 5.23 29.82 8.54
C TRP A 259 4.20 29.85 9.67
N PHE A 260 3.42 30.92 9.72
CA PHE A 260 2.43 31.17 10.80
C PHE A 260 1.57 29.94 11.10
N THR A 261 1.09 29.23 10.07
CA THR A 261 0.22 28.06 10.22
C THR A 261 0.90 26.94 11.00
N TYR A 262 2.16 26.63 10.70
CA TYR A 262 2.91 25.55 11.33
C TYR A 262 3.49 26.00 12.69
N HIS A 263 4.05 27.18 12.75
CA HIS A 263 4.58 27.75 14.00
C HIS A 263 3.50 27.86 15.11
N ARG A 264 2.28 28.24 14.73
CA ARG A 264 1.15 28.38 15.69
C ARG A 264 0.81 27.07 16.41
N VAL A 265 0.99 25.91 15.74
CA VAL A 265 0.69 24.58 16.30
C VAL A 265 1.93 23.86 16.80
N ASN A 266 3.08 24.54 16.85
CA ASN A 266 4.39 23.97 17.19
C ASN A 266 4.75 22.75 16.34
N GLU A 267 4.44 22.80 15.02
CA GLU A 267 4.87 21.73 14.11
C GLU A 267 6.38 21.82 13.93
N PRO A 268 7.16 20.83 14.38
CA PRO A 268 8.62 20.90 14.35
C PRO A 268 9.18 20.64 12.93
N LEU A 269 8.38 20.14 12.02
CA LEU A 269 8.80 19.74 10.69
C LEU A 269 7.69 19.99 9.66
N ALA A 270 7.88 21.01 8.83
CA ALA A 270 6.99 21.31 7.70
C ALA A 270 7.82 21.66 6.48
N LYS A 271 7.89 20.77 5.51
CA LYS A 271 8.72 20.90 4.32
C LYS A 271 7.93 20.56 3.06
N SER A 272 8.25 21.22 1.96
CA SER A 272 7.73 20.83 0.67
C SER A 272 8.81 20.88 -0.41
N GLN A 273 8.54 20.14 -1.45
CA GLN A 273 9.28 20.11 -2.68
C GLN A 273 8.29 20.28 -3.82
N VAL A 274 8.54 21.22 -4.69
CA VAL A 274 7.74 21.42 -5.91
C VAL A 274 8.63 21.29 -7.13
N ILE A 275 8.08 20.73 -8.20
CA ILE A 275 8.79 20.43 -9.44
C ILE A 275 8.09 21.18 -10.58
N TYR A 276 8.85 21.99 -11.28
CA TYR A 276 8.39 22.72 -12.46
C TYR A 276 9.04 22.15 -13.72
N ASP A 277 8.29 22.12 -14.81
CA ASP A 277 8.85 21.83 -16.11
C ASP A 277 9.61 23.05 -16.67
N LYS A 278 10.27 22.87 -17.82
CA LYS A 278 11.02 23.94 -18.52
C LYS A 278 10.17 25.14 -18.94
N ALA A 279 8.85 24.99 -18.99
CA ALA A 279 7.90 26.06 -19.31
C ALA A 279 7.37 26.78 -18.06
N GLY A 280 7.78 26.32 -16.86
CA GLY A 280 7.38 26.87 -15.57
C GLY A 280 6.04 26.34 -15.07
N TYR A 281 5.51 25.27 -15.64
CA TYR A 281 4.31 24.61 -15.12
C TYR A 281 4.65 23.68 -13.96
N LEU A 282 3.84 23.71 -12.92
CA LEU A 282 3.93 22.79 -11.79
C LEU A 282 3.51 21.39 -12.24
N ILE A 283 4.43 20.43 -12.18
CA ILE A 283 4.22 19.05 -12.63
C ILE A 283 4.32 18.01 -11.50
N GLY A 284 4.84 18.40 -10.34
CA GLY A 284 4.94 17.51 -9.18
C GLY A 284 5.11 18.27 -7.88
N ALA A 285 4.62 17.68 -6.79
CA ALA A 285 4.80 18.20 -5.43
C ALA A 285 4.88 17.07 -4.42
N SER A 286 5.73 17.26 -3.40
CA SER A 286 5.80 16.43 -2.19
C SER A 286 5.79 17.34 -0.97
N VAL A 287 5.09 16.92 0.08
CA VAL A 287 4.91 17.71 1.31
C VAL A 287 5.03 16.80 2.50
N LEU A 288 5.77 17.27 3.49
CA LEU A 288 5.92 16.66 4.81
C LEU A 288 5.60 17.70 5.88
#